data_2639753dad2b64467f5d90b4c991678d
#
_entry.id   2639753dad2b64467f5d90b4c991678d
#
_cell.length_a   1.000
_cell.length_b   1.000
_cell.length_c   1.000
_cell.angle_alpha   90.00
_cell.angle_beta   90.00
_cell.angle_gamma   90.00
#
_symmetry.space_group_name_H-M   'P 1'
#
loop_
_entity.id
_entity.type
_entity.pdbx_description
1 polymer ?
#
loop_
_entity_poly.entity_id
_entity_poly.type
_entity_poly.pdbx_seq_one_letter_code
_entity_poly.pdbx_strand_id
1 'polypeptide(L)'
;EIFLVTKVQPSDFAYKRTLSAVRESFRKLDAGYIDLLLMHWPNPDIPVAETLTALNELQAEGLIRHIGVSNFSPALVQESMRHATIFSNQVEYHPYKNQAALIEQAKAEDYLFVAYSPLAEGAVRNDATLKSIGAAHGKSAAQVTLRWILQQGLSAIPKAGSNEHR
;
A
#
# COMPACT_ATOMS: atom_id res chain seq x y z
N GLU A 1 -4.92 12.57 -14.91
CA GLU A 1 -5.58 12.28 -13.62
C GLU A 1 -4.58 11.59 -12.69
N ILE A 2 -4.53 11.98 -11.40
CA ILE A 2 -3.62 11.43 -10.39
C ILE A 2 -4.47 10.68 -9.37
N PHE A 3 -4.06 9.47 -8.99
CA PHE A 3 -4.63 8.71 -7.87
C PHE A 3 -3.84 9.03 -6.60
N LEU A 4 -4.39 9.87 -5.73
CA LEU A 4 -3.72 10.40 -4.55
C LEU A 4 -3.82 9.44 -3.36
N VAL A 5 -2.66 8.99 -2.87
CA VAL A 5 -2.55 8.10 -1.71
C VAL A 5 -1.80 8.78 -0.59
N THR A 6 -2.37 8.76 0.62
CA THR A 6 -1.67 9.19 1.84
C THR A 6 -1.92 8.22 2.99
N LYS A 7 -1.30 8.47 4.14
CA LYS A 7 -1.33 7.55 5.29
C LYS A 7 -1.54 8.30 6.59
N VAL A 8 -2.27 7.68 7.52
CA VAL A 8 -2.36 8.11 8.92
C VAL A 8 -1.37 7.29 9.76
N GLN A 9 -0.65 7.98 10.65
CA GLN A 9 0.38 7.36 11.50
C GLN A 9 -0.24 6.58 12.66
N PRO A 10 0.41 5.51 13.15
CA PRO A 10 -0.07 4.74 14.30
C PRO A 10 -0.32 5.55 15.57
N SER A 11 0.46 6.62 15.79
CA SER A 11 0.26 7.55 16.91
C SER A 11 -1.08 8.29 16.88
N ASP A 12 -1.73 8.34 15.72
CA ASP A 12 -2.96 9.09 15.48
C ASP A 12 -4.19 8.17 15.30
N PHE A 13 -4.12 6.90 15.69
CA PHE A 13 -5.18 5.91 15.49
C PHE A 13 -6.38 6.04 16.41
N ALA A 14 -6.26 6.74 17.57
CA ALA A 14 -7.41 7.04 18.37
C ALA A 14 -8.43 7.89 17.60
N TYR A 15 -9.72 7.58 17.73
CA TYR A 15 -10.81 8.14 16.90
C TYR A 15 -10.69 9.66 16.65
N LYS A 16 -10.64 10.48 17.71
CA LYS A 16 -10.55 11.94 17.58
C LYS A 16 -9.24 12.40 16.91
N ARG A 17 -8.14 11.69 17.18
CA ARG A 17 -6.84 11.98 16.57
C ARG A 17 -6.84 11.65 15.10
N THR A 18 -7.42 10.51 14.70
CA THR A 18 -7.57 10.13 13.29
C THR A 18 -8.33 11.22 12.52
N LEU A 19 -9.49 11.66 13.02
CA LEU A 19 -10.26 12.74 12.39
C LEU A 19 -9.43 14.02 12.22
N SER A 20 -8.72 14.44 13.27
CA SER A 20 -7.91 15.67 13.23
C SER A 20 -6.73 15.54 12.26
N ALA A 21 -5.97 14.44 12.33
CA ALA A 21 -4.78 14.22 11.50
C ALA A 21 -5.13 14.12 10.00
N VAL A 22 -6.23 13.44 9.67
CA VAL A 22 -6.66 13.30 8.28
C VAL A 22 -7.19 14.62 7.73
N ARG A 23 -7.99 15.38 8.48
CA ARG A 23 -8.45 16.71 8.06
C ARG A 23 -7.28 17.69 7.87
N GLU A 24 -6.25 17.61 8.71
CA GLU A 24 -5.02 18.39 8.53
C GLU A 24 -4.24 17.97 7.28
N SER A 25 -4.12 16.66 7.02
CA SER A 25 -3.50 16.14 5.79
C SER A 25 -4.27 16.59 4.55
N PHE A 26 -5.59 16.50 4.58
CA PHE A 26 -6.48 16.97 3.52
C PHE A 26 -6.26 18.46 3.21
N ARG A 27 -6.24 19.29 4.26
CA ARG A 27 -5.99 20.74 4.12
C ARG A 27 -4.62 21.04 3.51
N LYS A 28 -3.58 20.28 3.90
CA LYS A 28 -2.21 20.46 3.35
C LYS A 28 -2.07 20.00 1.91
N LEU A 29 -2.77 18.96 1.53
CA LEU A 29 -2.73 18.42 0.16
C LEU A 29 -3.48 19.30 -0.83
N ASP A 30 -4.48 20.06 -0.38
CA ASP A 30 -5.28 20.99 -1.20
C ASP A 30 -5.79 20.35 -2.51
N ALA A 31 -6.20 19.09 -2.45
CA ALA A 31 -6.52 18.27 -3.63
C ALA A 31 -8.03 18.03 -3.84
N GLY A 32 -8.88 18.61 -3.02
CA GLY A 32 -10.33 18.42 -3.07
C GLY A 32 -10.84 17.08 -2.51
N TYR A 33 -10.07 16.01 -2.63
CA TYR A 33 -10.30 14.68 -2.03
C TYR A 33 -9.01 13.87 -2.00
N ILE A 34 -9.00 12.80 -1.20
CA ILE A 34 -7.95 11.78 -1.15
C ILE A 34 -8.53 10.50 -1.75
N ASP A 35 -7.91 9.93 -2.79
CA ASP A 35 -8.42 8.70 -3.38
C ASP A 35 -8.30 7.52 -2.42
N LEU A 36 -7.15 7.37 -1.74
CA LEU A 36 -6.90 6.27 -0.82
C LEU A 36 -6.17 6.74 0.43
N LEU A 37 -6.77 6.49 1.58
CA LEU A 37 -6.12 6.68 2.87
C LEU A 37 -5.77 5.34 3.50
N LEU A 38 -4.50 5.17 3.87
CA LEU A 38 -3.99 3.95 4.49
C LEU A 38 -3.72 4.15 5.99
N MET A 39 -4.03 3.15 6.79
CA MET A 39 -3.42 2.97 8.10
C MET A 39 -1.97 2.53 7.89
N HIS A 40 -0.98 3.34 8.34
CA HIS A 40 0.42 3.19 7.89
C HIS A 40 1.11 1.92 8.41
N TRP A 41 0.89 1.55 9.68
CA TRP A 41 1.37 0.35 10.35
C TRP A 41 0.35 -0.10 11.39
N PRO A 42 0.33 -1.38 11.77
CA PRO A 42 -0.47 -1.81 12.92
C PRO A 42 -0.09 -1.07 14.21
N ASN A 43 -1.08 -0.81 15.06
CA ASN A 43 -0.86 -0.37 16.43
C ASN A 43 -1.64 -1.30 17.38
N PRO A 44 -0.95 -2.15 18.18
CA PRO A 44 -1.62 -3.11 19.05
C PRO A 44 -2.32 -2.44 20.26
N ASP A 45 -1.99 -1.20 20.58
CA ASP A 45 -2.53 -0.48 21.73
C ASP A 45 -3.91 0.15 21.44
N ILE A 46 -4.29 0.24 20.17
CA ILE A 46 -5.56 0.84 19.75
C ILE A 46 -6.30 -0.18 18.87
N PRO A 47 -7.54 -0.58 19.26
CA PRO A 47 -8.33 -1.48 18.43
C PRO A 47 -8.53 -0.92 17.01
N VAL A 48 -8.32 -1.75 16.00
CA VAL A 48 -8.44 -1.34 14.59
C VAL A 48 -9.83 -0.75 14.28
N ALA A 49 -10.86 -1.26 14.94
CA ALA A 49 -12.23 -0.77 14.84
C ALA A 49 -12.37 0.73 15.15
N GLU A 50 -11.62 1.24 16.13
CA GLU A 50 -11.68 2.64 16.55
C GLU A 50 -11.21 3.57 15.40
N THR A 51 -10.07 3.25 14.82
CA THR A 51 -9.54 4.00 13.67
C THR A 51 -10.45 3.88 12.45
N LEU A 52 -10.91 2.67 12.12
CA LEU A 52 -11.77 2.44 10.96
C LEU A 52 -13.13 3.13 11.10
N THR A 53 -13.66 3.27 12.32
CA THR A 53 -14.87 4.08 12.56
C THR A 53 -14.65 5.54 12.15
N ALA A 54 -13.52 6.13 12.52
CA ALA A 54 -13.18 7.50 12.12
C ALA A 54 -12.96 7.61 10.59
N LEU A 55 -12.34 6.61 9.96
CA LEU A 55 -12.12 6.61 8.51
C LEU A 55 -13.45 6.47 7.73
N ASN A 56 -14.38 5.66 8.22
CA ASN A 56 -15.72 5.56 7.62
C ASN A 56 -16.49 6.90 7.69
N GLU A 57 -16.36 7.65 8.80
CA GLU A 57 -16.94 8.99 8.90
C GLU A 57 -16.35 9.95 7.84
N LEU A 58 -15.03 9.99 7.73
CA LEU A 58 -14.33 10.81 6.74
C LEU A 58 -14.65 10.40 5.29
N GLN A 59 -14.91 9.12 5.06
CA GLN A 59 -15.37 8.61 3.76
C GLN A 59 -16.81 9.08 3.48
N ALA A 60 -17.70 9.01 4.47
CA ALA A 60 -19.07 9.50 4.34
C ALA A 60 -19.13 11.02 4.12
N GLU A 61 -18.19 11.79 4.68
CA GLU A 61 -18.01 13.22 4.42
C GLU A 61 -17.46 13.52 3.01
N GLY A 62 -16.98 12.51 2.27
CA GLY A 62 -16.40 12.67 0.93
C GLY A 62 -14.94 13.15 0.92
N LEU A 63 -14.25 13.22 2.07
CA LEU A 63 -12.85 13.61 2.15
C LEU A 63 -11.92 12.53 1.61
N ILE A 64 -12.27 11.27 1.81
CA ILE A 64 -11.54 10.11 1.30
C ILE A 64 -12.48 9.21 0.48
N ARG A 65 -11.99 8.62 -0.60
CA ARG A 65 -12.77 7.72 -1.46
C ARG A 65 -12.67 6.27 -1.02
N HIS A 66 -11.45 5.84 -0.68
CA HIS A 66 -11.15 4.47 -0.31
C HIS A 66 -10.34 4.40 0.99
N ILE A 67 -10.59 3.35 1.77
CA ILE A 67 -9.87 3.02 2.98
C ILE A 67 -8.97 1.81 2.67
N GLY A 68 -7.73 1.84 3.15
CA GLY A 68 -6.83 0.70 3.07
C GLY A 68 -5.92 0.61 4.28
N VAL A 69 -5.09 -0.40 4.26
CA VAL A 69 -4.13 -0.68 5.34
C VAL A 69 -2.72 -0.85 4.76
N SER A 70 -1.72 -0.81 5.61
CA SER A 70 -0.33 -1.06 5.22
C SER A 70 0.38 -1.87 6.30
N ASN A 71 1.15 -2.87 5.89
CA ASN A 71 1.89 -3.78 6.77
C ASN A 71 1.01 -4.63 7.70
N PHE A 72 -0.24 -4.86 7.33
CA PHE A 72 -1.16 -5.70 8.10
C PHE A 72 -0.96 -7.17 7.76
N SER A 73 -0.98 -8.02 8.81
CA SER A 73 -1.00 -9.48 8.63
C SER A 73 -2.34 -9.95 8.07
N PRO A 74 -2.43 -11.19 7.52
CA PRO A 74 -3.70 -11.72 7.04
C PRO A 74 -4.81 -11.67 8.08
N ALA A 75 -4.50 -12.00 9.34
CA ALA A 75 -5.48 -11.96 10.45
C ALA A 75 -5.99 -10.55 10.71
N LEU A 76 -5.09 -9.55 10.67
CA LEU A 76 -5.46 -8.16 10.92
C LEU A 76 -6.22 -7.53 9.75
N VAL A 77 -5.92 -7.93 8.50
CA VAL A 77 -6.75 -7.56 7.34
C VAL A 77 -8.17 -8.12 7.51
N GLN A 78 -8.30 -9.39 7.87
CA GLN A 78 -9.61 -10.02 8.10
C GLN A 78 -10.39 -9.33 9.23
N GLU A 79 -9.71 -8.93 10.30
CA GLU A 79 -10.31 -8.13 11.37
C GLU A 79 -10.78 -6.77 10.85
N SER A 80 -9.95 -6.09 10.07
CA SER A 80 -10.27 -4.78 9.50
C SER A 80 -11.49 -4.83 8.59
N MET A 81 -11.65 -5.90 7.80
CA MET A 81 -12.78 -6.11 6.89
C MET A 81 -14.13 -6.26 7.60
N ARG A 82 -14.14 -6.54 8.89
CA ARG A 82 -15.38 -6.53 9.70
C ARG A 82 -15.90 -5.13 10.00
N HIS A 83 -15.05 -4.13 9.84
CA HIS A 83 -15.33 -2.75 10.24
C HIS A 83 -15.39 -1.75 9.07
N ALA A 84 -14.74 -2.06 7.95
CA ALA A 84 -14.73 -1.24 6.74
C ALA A 84 -14.46 -2.08 5.50
N THR A 85 -14.83 -1.55 4.33
CA THR A 85 -14.38 -2.11 3.05
C THR A 85 -12.91 -1.75 2.85
N ILE A 86 -12.04 -2.75 2.85
CA ILE A 86 -10.59 -2.55 2.67
C ILE A 86 -10.27 -2.61 1.17
N PHE A 87 -9.88 -1.47 0.61
CA PHE A 87 -9.51 -1.36 -0.80
C PHE A 87 -8.13 -1.95 -1.10
N SER A 88 -7.17 -1.81 -0.18
CA SER A 88 -5.81 -2.31 -0.41
C SER A 88 -5.06 -2.63 0.88
N ASN A 89 -4.09 -3.55 0.78
CA ASN A 89 -3.01 -3.71 1.77
C ASN A 89 -1.67 -3.43 1.07
N GLN A 90 -0.96 -2.38 1.52
CA GLN A 90 0.33 -2.00 0.98
C GLN A 90 1.45 -2.58 1.85
N VAL A 91 2.26 -3.49 1.30
CA VAL A 91 3.29 -4.23 2.05
C VAL A 91 4.61 -4.28 1.30
N GLU A 92 5.71 -4.51 2.02
CA GLU A 92 7.00 -4.76 1.39
C GLU A 92 6.95 -6.09 0.62
N TYR A 93 7.22 -6.02 -0.70
CA TYR A 93 7.28 -7.21 -1.54
C TYR A 93 8.27 -7.06 -2.69
N HIS A 94 9.14 -8.03 -2.80
CA HIS A 94 10.18 -8.14 -3.82
C HIS A 94 10.67 -9.61 -3.87
N PRO A 95 11.54 -10.03 -4.81
CA PRO A 95 11.96 -11.44 -4.95
C PRO A 95 12.55 -12.11 -3.71
N TYR A 96 13.01 -11.32 -2.75
CA TYR A 96 13.63 -11.81 -1.51
C TYR A 96 12.71 -11.80 -0.29
N LYS A 97 11.44 -11.40 -0.46
CA LYS A 97 10.46 -11.32 0.63
C LYS A 97 9.19 -12.08 0.28
N ASN A 98 8.93 -13.15 1.00
CA ASN A 98 7.72 -13.96 0.78
C ASN A 98 6.48 -13.28 1.41
N GLN A 99 5.39 -13.19 0.62
CA GLN A 99 4.09 -12.69 1.04
C GLN A 99 2.95 -13.57 0.48
N ALA A 100 3.20 -14.85 0.24
CA ALA A 100 2.25 -15.75 -0.42
C ALA A 100 0.86 -15.72 0.24
N ALA A 101 0.78 -15.81 1.56
CA ALA A 101 -0.48 -15.81 2.30
C ALA A 101 -1.29 -14.51 2.09
N LEU A 102 -0.63 -13.35 2.06
CA LEU A 102 -1.30 -12.06 1.78
C LEU A 102 -1.75 -11.95 0.32
N ILE A 103 -0.98 -12.50 -0.61
CA ILE A 103 -1.33 -12.49 -2.04
C ILE A 103 -2.54 -13.40 -2.29
N GLU A 104 -2.56 -14.58 -1.68
CA GLU A 104 -3.71 -15.50 -1.75
C GLU A 104 -4.97 -14.86 -1.15
N GLN A 105 -4.83 -14.25 0.04
CA GLN A 105 -5.95 -13.55 0.67
C GLN A 105 -6.43 -12.36 -0.19
N ALA A 106 -5.54 -11.57 -0.76
CA ALA A 106 -5.91 -10.43 -1.59
C ALA A 106 -6.76 -10.86 -2.79
N LYS A 107 -6.43 -12.00 -3.41
CA LYS A 107 -7.19 -12.59 -4.51
C LYS A 107 -8.55 -13.16 -4.07
N ALA A 108 -8.59 -13.77 -2.89
CA ALA A 108 -9.83 -14.38 -2.37
C ALA A 108 -10.84 -13.33 -1.89
N GLU A 109 -10.36 -12.26 -1.29
CA GLU A 109 -11.17 -11.21 -0.65
C GLU A 109 -11.32 -9.94 -1.53
N ASP A 110 -10.79 -9.97 -2.76
CA ASP A 110 -10.88 -8.89 -3.77
C ASP A 110 -10.39 -7.52 -3.28
N TYR A 111 -9.24 -7.49 -2.60
CA TYR A 111 -8.55 -6.24 -2.29
C TYR A 111 -7.21 -6.13 -3.04
N LEU A 112 -6.76 -4.90 -3.28
CA LEU A 112 -5.53 -4.65 -4.03
C LEU A 112 -4.29 -4.90 -3.16
N PHE A 113 -3.42 -5.82 -3.58
CA PHE A 113 -2.09 -5.96 -3.00
C PHE A 113 -1.13 -4.97 -3.66
N VAL A 114 -0.50 -4.09 -2.86
CA VAL A 114 0.44 -3.08 -3.36
C VAL A 114 1.83 -3.29 -2.79
N ALA A 115 2.81 -3.57 -3.66
CA ALA A 115 4.20 -3.77 -3.28
C ALA A 115 4.93 -2.44 -3.09
N TYR A 116 5.35 -2.10 -1.86
CA TYR A 116 6.35 -1.05 -1.66
C TYR A 116 7.75 -1.65 -1.61
N SER A 117 8.79 -0.82 -1.79
CA SER A 117 10.19 -1.26 -1.96
C SER A 117 10.37 -2.42 -2.95
N PRO A 118 9.69 -2.41 -4.12
CA PRO A 118 9.63 -3.57 -5.01
C PRO A 118 10.99 -3.96 -5.58
N LEU A 119 11.97 -3.06 -5.52
CA LEU A 119 13.35 -3.27 -5.98
C LEU A 119 14.33 -3.61 -4.84
N ALA A 120 13.83 -3.96 -3.64
CA ALA A 120 14.65 -4.29 -2.46
C ALA A 120 15.76 -3.26 -2.23
N GLU A 121 15.40 -1.96 -2.19
CA GLU A 121 16.33 -0.82 -2.03
C GLU A 121 17.49 -0.80 -3.04
N GLY A 122 17.28 -1.43 -4.20
CA GLY A 122 18.26 -1.55 -5.28
C GLY A 122 19.04 -2.87 -5.32
N ALA A 123 18.87 -3.76 -4.35
CA ALA A 123 19.57 -5.06 -4.30
C ALA A 123 19.34 -5.90 -5.57
N VAL A 124 18.16 -5.83 -6.17
CA VAL A 124 17.83 -6.53 -7.43
C VAL A 124 18.78 -6.20 -8.58
N ARG A 125 19.42 -5.03 -8.57
CA ARG A 125 20.34 -4.60 -9.64
C ARG A 125 21.58 -5.48 -9.75
N ASN A 126 21.97 -6.12 -8.65
CA ASN A 126 23.17 -6.96 -8.59
C ASN A 126 22.87 -8.46 -8.66
N ASP A 127 21.61 -8.85 -8.73
CA ASP A 127 21.19 -10.24 -8.82
C ASP A 127 21.52 -10.82 -10.20
N ALA A 128 22.32 -11.90 -10.19
CA ALA A 128 22.81 -12.53 -11.41
C ALA A 128 21.67 -13.18 -12.23
N THR A 129 20.67 -13.75 -11.55
CA THR A 129 19.51 -14.39 -12.20
C THR A 129 18.66 -13.34 -12.90
N LEU A 130 18.34 -12.24 -12.20
CA LEU A 130 17.54 -11.16 -12.76
C LEU A 130 18.25 -10.45 -13.93
N LYS A 131 19.60 -10.30 -13.82
CA LYS A 131 20.43 -9.79 -14.93
C LYS A 131 20.40 -10.71 -16.14
N SER A 132 20.53 -12.01 -15.92
CA SER A 132 20.51 -13.00 -17.03
C SER A 132 19.17 -13.01 -17.74
N ILE A 133 18.06 -13.01 -17.00
CA ILE A 133 16.71 -12.90 -17.56
C ILE A 133 16.56 -11.58 -18.33
N GLY A 134 17.00 -10.48 -17.74
CA GLY A 134 16.94 -9.17 -18.38
C GLY A 134 17.71 -9.11 -19.69
N ALA A 135 18.92 -9.65 -19.73
CA ALA A 135 19.75 -9.67 -20.95
C ALA A 135 19.07 -10.42 -22.11
N ALA A 136 18.38 -11.54 -21.82
CA ALA A 136 17.63 -12.30 -22.83
C ALA A 136 16.47 -11.53 -23.45
N HIS A 137 16.00 -10.46 -22.79
CA HIS A 137 14.86 -9.65 -23.25
C HIS A 137 15.21 -8.16 -23.49
N GLY A 138 16.48 -7.79 -23.44
CA GLY A 138 16.92 -6.39 -23.56
C GLY A 138 16.37 -5.49 -22.44
N LYS A 139 16.24 -6.03 -21.22
CA LYS A 139 15.69 -5.35 -20.05
C LYS A 139 16.67 -5.34 -18.88
N SER A 140 16.52 -4.37 -17.98
CA SER A 140 17.26 -4.34 -16.73
C SER A 140 16.67 -5.31 -15.68
N ALA A 141 17.47 -5.70 -14.69
CA ALA A 141 16.99 -6.48 -13.56
C ALA A 141 15.81 -5.82 -12.83
N ALA A 142 15.79 -4.48 -12.74
CA ALA A 142 14.68 -3.73 -12.18
C ALA A 142 13.38 -3.90 -12.99
N GLN A 143 13.47 -3.80 -14.32
CA GLN A 143 12.31 -4.03 -15.22
C GLN A 143 11.79 -5.47 -15.13
N VAL A 144 12.70 -6.45 -15.04
CA VAL A 144 12.33 -7.86 -14.82
C VAL A 144 11.57 -8.02 -13.52
N THR A 145 12.07 -7.43 -12.44
CA THR A 145 11.44 -7.50 -11.12
C THR A 145 10.03 -6.87 -11.13
N LEU A 146 9.89 -5.68 -11.68
CA LEU A 146 8.58 -5.02 -11.77
C LEU A 146 7.61 -5.84 -12.63
N ARG A 147 8.07 -6.38 -13.76
CA ARG A 147 7.24 -7.25 -14.61
C ARG A 147 6.79 -8.51 -13.87
N TRP A 148 7.68 -9.14 -13.08
CA TRP A 148 7.35 -10.30 -12.26
C TRP A 148 6.24 -10.00 -11.23
N ILE A 149 6.26 -8.82 -10.58
CA ILE A 149 5.20 -8.40 -9.67
C ILE A 149 3.87 -8.23 -10.43
N LEU A 150 3.89 -7.49 -11.54
CA LEU A 150 2.69 -7.20 -12.33
C LEU A 150 2.06 -8.46 -12.95
N GLN A 151 2.87 -9.46 -13.34
CA GLN A 151 2.37 -10.73 -13.88
C GLN A 151 1.57 -11.56 -12.87
N GLN A 152 1.73 -11.30 -11.58
CA GLN A 152 0.95 -11.94 -10.52
C GLN A 152 -0.40 -11.23 -10.27
N GLY A 153 -0.71 -10.16 -11.02
CA GLY A 153 -1.90 -9.32 -10.83
C GLY A 153 -1.76 -8.33 -9.67
N LEU A 154 -0.53 -8.03 -9.25
CA LEU A 154 -0.24 -7.13 -8.13
C LEU A 154 0.14 -5.74 -8.64
N SER A 155 0.00 -4.73 -7.79
CA SER A 155 0.52 -3.37 -8.02
C SER A 155 1.88 -3.16 -7.37
N ALA A 156 2.69 -2.23 -7.91
CA ALA A 156 3.98 -1.87 -7.35
C ALA A 156 4.19 -0.35 -7.38
N ILE A 157 4.84 0.18 -6.33
CA ILE A 157 5.18 1.60 -6.21
C ILE A 157 6.69 1.81 -6.12
N PRO A 158 7.44 1.65 -7.24
CA PRO A 158 8.88 1.92 -7.25
C PRO A 158 9.17 3.40 -7.12
N LYS A 159 10.27 3.75 -6.45
CA LYS A 159 10.77 5.14 -6.46
C LYS A 159 11.36 5.46 -7.82
N ALA A 160 10.91 6.54 -8.46
CA ALA A 160 11.42 7.09 -9.71
C ALA A 160 11.98 8.50 -9.46
N GLY A 161 13.24 8.60 -9.02
CA GLY A 161 13.89 9.85 -8.62
C GLY A 161 14.62 10.59 -9.74
N SER A 162 14.83 9.98 -10.90
CA SER A 162 15.50 10.56 -12.07
C SER A 162 14.61 10.57 -13.30
N ASN A 163 14.93 11.40 -14.29
CA ASN A 163 14.22 11.45 -15.56
C ASN A 163 14.32 10.13 -16.36
N GLU A 164 15.40 9.37 -16.18
CA GLU A 164 15.58 8.05 -16.81
C GLU A 164 14.62 6.99 -16.27
N HIS A 165 14.08 7.21 -15.06
CA HIS A 165 13.20 6.27 -14.38
C HIS A 165 11.72 6.67 -14.45
N ARG A 166 11.42 7.80 -15.11
CA ARG A 166 10.07 8.30 -15.39
C ARG A 166 9.67 8.01 -16.81
#